data_94f6a500118bfb3bfd97fe4bb5bc047b
#
_entry.id   94f6a500118bfb3bfd97fe4bb5bc047b
#
_cell.length_a   1.000
_cell.length_b   1.000
_cell.length_c   1.000
_cell.angle_alpha   90.00
_cell.angle_beta   90.00
_cell.angle_gamma   90.00
#
_symmetry.space_group_name_H-M   'P 1'
#
loop_
_entity.id
_entity.type
_entity.pdbx_description
1 polymer ?
#
loop_
_entity_poly.entity_id
_entity_poly.type
_entity_poly.pdbx_seq_one_letter_code
_entity_poly.pdbx_strand_id
1 'polypeptide(L)'
;MKTAQAAVGHWATIFEHFGLPPVTGKRHYKGECPVCGARGKFRIDDTDGHGTWICRCGSGDGMKLVTLTQDRPFNELCKEIDELIGNTYQQEKVPVTSDAGKLRNKVLNKFSRLPDLRGTTGAGYLNARGIFKLPHEAIRFNERQRHAGRVYQSLYSLATDDKGELCYLHQTLLDSDKKADIGTSAKRLKSLQEENYLAHAQSVAIRLFPVSSTLGIAEGIETALSAHQIYKVNTWATINSGFMKKFRVPAGVIHLIIFADRDENSATGLAAVLECARANLLAKNDLRSVRVYYPDHDDFNNMLTNGDQVREIPFFKKKAAV
;
A
#
# COMPACT_ATOMS: atom_id res chain seq x y z
N MET A 1 15.32 11.62 -20.00
CA MET A 1 15.53 11.98 -18.57
C MET A 1 14.16 12.09 -17.91
N LYS A 2 13.97 11.73 -16.62
CA LYS A 2 12.66 11.92 -15.96
C LYS A 2 12.29 13.41 -15.93
N THR A 3 11.04 13.76 -16.19
CA THR A 3 10.55 15.15 -16.28
C THR A 3 11.08 16.05 -15.15
N ALA A 4 10.98 15.62 -13.89
CA ALA A 4 11.45 16.38 -12.75
C ALA A 4 12.98 16.67 -12.78
N GLN A 5 13.77 15.78 -13.36
CA GLN A 5 15.22 15.98 -13.53
C GLN A 5 15.52 16.86 -14.73
N ALA A 6 14.74 16.71 -15.82
CA ALA A 6 14.88 17.54 -17.01
C ALA A 6 14.46 18.99 -16.76
N ALA A 7 13.50 19.20 -15.87
CA ALA A 7 12.97 20.51 -15.50
C ALA A 7 13.91 21.36 -14.66
N VAL A 8 15.00 20.79 -14.10
CA VAL A 8 15.98 21.54 -13.31
C VAL A 8 16.60 22.65 -14.17
N GLY A 9 16.55 23.88 -13.69
CA GLY A 9 17.00 25.08 -14.41
C GLY A 9 16.00 25.68 -15.41
N HIS A 10 14.85 25.02 -15.66
CA HIS A 10 13.81 25.50 -16.58
C HIS A 10 12.57 26.06 -15.90
N TRP A 11 12.57 26.18 -14.56
CA TRP A 11 11.37 26.54 -13.80
C TRP A 11 10.86 27.97 -14.09
N ALA A 12 11.68 28.87 -14.53
CA ALA A 12 11.22 30.20 -14.94
C ALA A 12 10.22 30.09 -16.12
N THR A 13 10.59 29.36 -17.16
CA THR A 13 9.74 29.12 -18.36
C THR A 13 8.52 28.27 -18.00
N ILE A 14 8.69 27.24 -17.16
CA ILE A 14 7.59 26.37 -16.74
C ILE A 14 6.56 27.15 -15.93
N PHE A 15 6.97 27.96 -14.97
CA PHE A 15 6.04 28.77 -14.17
C PHE A 15 5.31 29.82 -15.00
N GLU A 16 6.00 30.48 -15.94
CA GLU A 16 5.37 31.38 -16.86
C GLU A 16 4.27 30.72 -17.72
N HIS A 17 4.58 29.51 -18.25
CA HIS A 17 3.64 28.72 -19.04
C HIS A 17 2.36 28.36 -18.26
N PHE A 18 2.51 27.99 -16.98
CA PHE A 18 1.38 27.62 -16.12
C PHE A 18 0.74 28.82 -15.41
N GLY A 19 1.11 30.07 -15.75
CA GLY A 19 0.57 31.26 -15.13
C GLY A 19 0.94 31.41 -13.65
N LEU A 20 2.03 30.82 -13.23
CA LEU A 20 2.51 30.88 -11.87
C LEU A 20 3.45 32.08 -11.65
N PRO A 21 3.68 32.49 -10.38
CA PRO A 21 4.58 33.57 -10.07
C PRO A 21 5.98 33.37 -10.65
N PRO A 22 6.65 34.43 -11.15
CA PRO A 22 7.93 34.29 -11.83
C PRO A 22 9.08 33.93 -10.88
N VAL A 23 10.05 33.19 -11.39
CA VAL A 23 11.39 33.07 -10.80
C VAL A 23 12.19 34.31 -11.18
N THR A 24 12.39 35.22 -10.25
CA THR A 24 12.97 36.55 -10.57
C THR A 24 14.50 36.60 -10.58
N GLY A 25 15.19 35.48 -10.29
CA GLY A 25 16.65 35.48 -10.11
C GLY A 25 17.15 36.30 -8.91
N LYS A 26 16.28 37.01 -8.22
CA LYS A 26 16.53 37.63 -6.92
C LYS A 26 16.23 36.62 -5.85
N ARG A 27 16.91 36.71 -4.71
CA ARG A 27 16.84 35.70 -3.65
C ARG A 27 15.45 35.22 -3.29
N HIS A 28 14.40 36.01 -3.47
CA HIS A 28 13.03 35.58 -3.15
C HIS A 28 12.00 36.41 -3.93
N TYR A 29 11.08 35.75 -4.61
CA TYR A 29 9.82 36.36 -5.01
C TYR A 29 8.90 36.36 -3.78
N LYS A 30 8.35 37.52 -3.43
CA LYS A 30 7.33 37.65 -2.39
C LYS A 30 6.05 38.15 -3.05
N GLY A 31 5.00 37.35 -3.01
CA GLY A 31 3.73 37.69 -3.63
C GLY A 31 2.58 36.92 -2.98
N GLU A 32 1.49 36.83 -3.72
CA GLU A 32 0.35 36.02 -3.35
C GLU A 32 0.61 34.54 -3.64
N CYS A 33 0.25 33.68 -2.70
CA CYS A 33 0.44 32.25 -2.86
C CYS A 33 -0.56 31.67 -3.84
N PRO A 34 -0.14 31.02 -4.94
CA PRO A 34 -1.06 30.47 -5.93
C PRO A 34 -1.85 29.26 -5.40
N VAL A 35 -1.44 28.69 -4.27
CA VAL A 35 -2.10 27.51 -3.66
C VAL A 35 -3.19 27.93 -2.66
N CYS A 36 -2.93 28.95 -1.83
CA CYS A 36 -3.86 29.32 -0.74
C CYS A 36 -4.26 30.81 -0.71
N GLY A 37 -3.84 31.62 -1.66
CA GLY A 37 -4.15 33.04 -1.72
C GLY A 37 -3.51 33.94 -0.65
N ALA A 38 -2.65 33.39 0.23
CA ALA A 38 -2.05 34.16 1.30
C ALA A 38 -1.03 35.17 0.78
N ARG A 39 -1.20 36.48 1.15
CA ARG A 39 -0.29 37.55 0.75
C ARG A 39 0.91 37.70 1.67
N GLY A 40 2.07 37.99 1.08
CA GLY A 40 3.32 38.30 1.80
C GLY A 40 3.92 37.10 2.58
N LYS A 41 3.39 35.92 2.42
CA LYS A 41 3.88 34.68 3.07
C LYS A 41 4.44 33.67 2.07
N PHE A 42 4.25 33.91 0.79
CA PHE A 42 4.74 33.06 -0.30
C PHE A 42 6.07 33.61 -0.84
N ARG A 43 7.01 32.70 -1.10
CA ARG A 43 8.24 33.02 -1.83
C ARG A 43 8.67 31.85 -2.70
N ILE A 44 9.28 32.17 -3.82
CA ILE A 44 10.02 31.24 -4.66
C ILE A 44 11.51 31.48 -4.43
N ASP A 45 12.25 30.41 -4.23
CA ASP A 45 13.69 30.39 -4.08
C ASP A 45 14.26 29.28 -4.96
N ASP A 46 14.71 29.66 -6.14
CA ASP A 46 15.24 28.72 -7.14
C ASP A 46 16.78 28.64 -7.09
N THR A 47 17.38 28.67 -5.92
CA THR A 47 18.85 28.71 -5.75
C THR A 47 19.53 27.53 -6.43
N ASP A 48 18.91 26.35 -6.41
CA ASP A 48 19.46 25.11 -6.97
C ASP A 48 18.81 24.74 -8.32
N GLY A 49 18.04 25.61 -8.93
CA GLY A 49 17.33 25.35 -10.20
C GLY A 49 16.16 24.37 -10.08
N HIS A 50 15.69 24.07 -8.88
CA HIS A 50 14.59 23.13 -8.62
C HIS A 50 13.20 23.80 -8.53
N GLY A 51 13.09 25.12 -8.73
CA GLY A 51 11.84 25.86 -8.58
C GLY A 51 11.28 25.81 -7.17
N THR A 52 12.13 25.78 -6.16
CA THR A 52 11.73 25.62 -4.76
C THR A 52 10.89 26.80 -4.28
N TRP A 53 9.86 26.49 -3.49
CA TRP A 53 8.95 27.49 -2.92
C TRP A 53 8.60 27.19 -1.48
N ILE A 54 8.17 28.21 -0.75
CA ILE A 54 7.67 28.10 0.61
C ILE A 54 6.56 29.10 0.86
N CYS A 55 5.54 28.65 1.59
CA CYS A 55 4.44 29.44 2.11
C CYS A 55 3.98 28.87 3.46
N ARG A 56 3.14 29.61 4.18
CA ARG A 56 2.49 29.10 5.39
C ARG A 56 1.68 27.82 5.17
N CYS A 57 1.14 27.59 3.96
CA CYS A 57 0.37 26.39 3.61
C CYS A 57 1.24 25.18 3.23
N GLY A 58 2.55 25.35 3.05
CA GLY A 58 3.46 24.26 2.67
C GLY A 58 4.71 24.74 1.94
N SER A 59 5.49 23.78 1.49
CA SER A 59 6.72 23.99 0.72
C SER A 59 6.97 22.83 -0.24
N GLY A 60 7.87 23.00 -1.20
CA GLY A 60 8.27 21.98 -2.15
C GLY A 60 9.11 22.51 -3.30
N ASP A 61 9.31 21.66 -4.29
CA ASP A 61 9.92 21.99 -5.58
C ASP A 61 8.89 22.52 -6.58
N GLY A 62 9.34 22.90 -7.78
CA GLY A 62 8.51 23.42 -8.83
C GLY A 62 7.46 22.42 -9.33
N MET A 63 7.80 21.13 -9.41
CA MET A 63 6.84 20.10 -9.82
C MET A 63 5.67 20.01 -8.84
N LYS A 64 5.94 20.08 -7.55
CA LYS A 64 4.89 20.08 -6.52
C LYS A 64 4.01 21.34 -6.63
N LEU A 65 4.59 22.51 -6.93
CA LEU A 65 3.82 23.75 -7.08
C LEU A 65 2.86 23.65 -8.28
N VAL A 66 3.34 23.20 -9.44
CA VAL A 66 2.52 22.96 -10.62
C VAL A 66 1.39 21.97 -10.30
N THR A 67 1.71 20.85 -9.67
CA THR A 67 0.70 19.83 -9.33
C THR A 67 -0.39 20.34 -8.38
N LEU A 68 -0.05 21.24 -7.45
CA LEU A 68 -0.98 21.79 -6.47
C LEU A 68 -1.88 22.91 -7.05
N THR A 69 -1.45 23.53 -8.15
CA THR A 69 -2.14 24.69 -8.74
C THR A 69 -2.92 24.35 -10.00
N GLN A 70 -2.58 23.24 -10.66
CA GLN A 70 -3.25 22.77 -11.86
C GLN A 70 -4.18 21.61 -11.51
N ASP A 71 -5.47 21.75 -11.77
CA ASP A 71 -6.45 20.68 -11.55
C ASP A 71 -6.46 19.69 -12.74
N ARG A 72 -5.30 19.05 -12.94
CA ARG A 72 -5.05 18.15 -14.07
C ARG A 72 -4.23 16.92 -13.64
N PRO A 73 -4.37 15.77 -14.32
CA PRO A 73 -3.59 14.56 -14.05
C PRO A 73 -2.07 14.80 -14.15
N PHE A 74 -1.32 14.30 -13.18
CA PHE A 74 0.13 14.48 -13.10
C PHE A 74 0.88 14.06 -14.37
N ASN A 75 0.44 12.96 -15.01
CA ASN A 75 1.03 12.49 -16.26
C ASN A 75 0.83 13.44 -17.45
N GLU A 76 -0.25 14.20 -17.47
CA GLU A 76 -0.49 15.21 -18.49
C GLU A 76 0.40 16.43 -18.27
N LEU A 77 0.52 16.87 -17.01
CA LEU A 77 1.42 17.96 -16.64
C LEU A 77 2.88 17.61 -16.97
N CYS A 78 3.30 16.38 -16.71
CA CYS A 78 4.65 15.93 -17.09
C CYS A 78 4.86 15.99 -18.60
N LYS A 79 3.91 15.53 -19.42
CA LYS A 79 4.03 15.58 -20.88
C LYS A 79 4.16 17.01 -21.39
N GLU A 80 3.32 17.91 -20.89
CA GLU A 80 3.32 19.31 -21.28
C GLU A 80 4.63 20.02 -20.88
N ILE A 81 5.15 19.71 -19.69
CA ILE A 81 6.47 20.20 -19.27
C ILE A 81 7.56 19.65 -20.18
N ASP A 82 7.54 18.36 -20.48
CA ASP A 82 8.53 17.73 -21.35
C ASP A 82 8.52 18.35 -22.77
N GLU A 83 7.35 18.59 -23.32
CA GLU A 83 7.19 19.27 -24.61
C GLU A 83 7.72 20.71 -24.54
N LEU A 84 7.41 21.46 -23.49
CA LEU A 84 7.83 22.84 -23.30
C LEU A 84 9.36 22.99 -23.21
N ILE A 85 10.03 22.08 -22.51
CA ILE A 85 11.50 22.12 -22.32
C ILE A 85 12.27 21.31 -23.36
N GLY A 86 11.58 20.72 -24.35
CA GLY A 86 12.19 19.88 -25.40
C GLY A 86 12.77 18.57 -24.86
N ASN A 87 12.26 18.07 -23.73
CA ASN A 87 12.65 16.78 -23.21
C ASN A 87 11.99 15.65 -24.00
N THR A 88 12.66 15.19 -25.06
CA THR A 88 12.21 14.08 -25.91
C THR A 88 12.37 12.71 -25.22
N TYR A 89 12.17 12.66 -23.91
CA TYR A 89 12.11 11.40 -23.19
C TYR A 89 10.87 10.62 -23.66
N GLN A 90 10.99 9.96 -24.78
CA GLN A 90 10.12 8.84 -25.08
C GLN A 90 10.37 7.80 -23.98
N GLN A 91 9.37 7.55 -23.14
CA GLN A 91 9.31 6.25 -22.50
C GLN A 91 9.38 5.24 -23.65
N GLU A 92 10.56 4.72 -23.93
CA GLU A 92 10.65 3.48 -24.68
C GLU A 92 9.68 2.54 -23.97
N LYS A 93 8.59 2.18 -24.66
CA LYS A 93 7.87 0.95 -24.34
C LYS A 93 8.87 -0.15 -24.62
N VAL A 94 9.78 -0.38 -23.65
CA VAL A 94 10.62 -1.56 -23.61
C VAL A 94 9.63 -2.70 -23.68
N PRO A 95 9.69 -3.55 -24.69
CA PRO A 95 8.86 -4.75 -24.73
C PRO A 95 9.16 -5.46 -23.41
N VAL A 96 8.13 -5.71 -22.58
CA VAL A 96 8.22 -6.18 -21.20
C VAL A 96 8.74 -7.63 -21.20
N THR A 97 10.01 -7.81 -21.48
CA THR A 97 10.84 -8.88 -20.93
C THR A 97 11.64 -8.31 -19.77
N SER A 98 10.98 -7.51 -18.96
CA SER A 98 11.59 -6.96 -17.75
C SER A 98 12.03 -8.12 -16.86
N ASP A 99 13.12 -7.94 -16.16
CA ASP A 99 13.56 -8.92 -15.15
C ASP A 99 12.47 -9.22 -14.14
N ALA A 100 11.55 -8.29 -13.91
CA ALA A 100 10.36 -8.46 -13.11
C ALA A 100 9.37 -9.48 -13.73
N GLY A 101 9.14 -9.47 -15.04
CA GLY A 101 8.30 -10.45 -15.73
C GLY A 101 8.86 -11.88 -15.62
N LYS A 102 10.16 -12.04 -15.84
CA LYS A 102 10.84 -13.33 -15.64
C LYS A 102 10.78 -13.78 -14.19
N LEU A 103 10.96 -12.84 -13.26
CA LEU A 103 10.87 -13.11 -11.84
C LEU A 103 9.46 -13.54 -11.41
N ARG A 104 8.39 -12.85 -11.88
CA ARG A 104 7.00 -13.25 -11.64
C ARG A 104 6.74 -14.67 -12.09
N ASN A 105 7.09 -14.99 -13.33
CA ASN A 105 6.92 -16.34 -13.88
C ASN A 105 7.67 -17.40 -13.07
N LYS A 106 8.90 -17.10 -12.64
CA LYS A 106 9.68 -17.99 -11.77
C LYS A 106 9.00 -18.22 -10.43
N VAL A 107 8.47 -17.15 -9.82
CA VAL A 107 7.76 -17.23 -8.53
C VAL A 107 6.45 -17.99 -8.67
N LEU A 108 5.65 -17.71 -9.70
CA LEU A 108 4.38 -18.42 -9.96
C LEU A 108 4.62 -19.90 -10.20
N ASN A 109 5.60 -20.26 -11.05
CA ASN A 109 5.97 -21.65 -11.32
C ASN A 109 6.48 -22.37 -10.06
N LYS A 110 7.21 -21.67 -9.20
CA LYS A 110 7.61 -22.25 -7.91
C LYS A 110 6.40 -22.41 -6.99
N PHE A 111 5.58 -21.37 -6.84
CA PHE A 111 4.40 -21.36 -5.96
C PHE A 111 3.42 -22.48 -6.32
N SER A 112 3.13 -22.69 -7.60
CA SER A 112 2.20 -23.75 -8.06
C SER A 112 2.67 -25.16 -7.75
N ARG A 113 3.99 -25.38 -7.64
CA ARG A 113 4.59 -26.70 -7.33
C ARG A 113 4.77 -26.95 -5.84
N LEU A 114 4.64 -25.92 -5.00
CA LEU A 114 4.75 -26.09 -3.56
C LEU A 114 3.50 -26.80 -3.01
N PRO A 115 3.63 -27.68 -2.00
CA PRO A 115 2.50 -28.31 -1.36
C PRO A 115 1.59 -27.31 -0.66
N ASP A 116 0.32 -27.68 -0.50
CA ASP A 116 -0.60 -27.02 0.42
C ASP A 116 -0.09 -27.10 1.86
N LEU A 117 -0.64 -26.30 2.75
CA LEU A 117 -0.23 -26.29 4.16
C LEU A 117 -0.53 -27.59 4.91
N ARG A 118 -1.62 -28.28 4.54
CA ARG A 118 -2.11 -29.45 5.28
C ARG A 118 -1.08 -30.56 5.31
N GLY A 119 -0.85 -31.13 6.50
CA GLY A 119 0.15 -32.17 6.71
C GLY A 119 1.61 -31.70 6.74
N THR A 120 1.85 -30.37 6.78
CA THR A 120 3.20 -29.79 6.84
C THR A 120 3.49 -29.16 8.20
N THR A 121 4.77 -28.88 8.49
CA THR A 121 5.17 -28.10 9.67
C THR A 121 4.65 -26.67 9.61
N GLY A 122 4.35 -26.14 8.41
CA GLY A 122 3.67 -24.86 8.26
C GLY A 122 2.25 -24.85 8.85
N ALA A 123 1.50 -25.95 8.70
CA ALA A 123 0.24 -26.13 9.41
C ALA A 123 0.46 -26.27 10.91
N GLY A 124 1.51 -26.99 11.32
CA GLY A 124 1.92 -27.12 12.73
C GLY A 124 2.16 -25.76 13.37
N TYR A 125 2.89 -24.89 12.70
CA TYR A 125 3.10 -23.50 13.14
C TYR A 125 1.79 -22.73 13.37
N LEU A 126 0.85 -22.78 12.42
CA LEU A 126 -0.43 -22.12 12.55
C LEU A 126 -1.30 -22.74 13.65
N ASN A 127 -1.28 -24.07 13.77
CA ASN A 127 -2.00 -24.80 14.81
C ASN A 127 -1.48 -24.46 16.22
N ALA A 128 -0.16 -24.34 16.38
CA ALA A 128 0.46 -23.91 17.65
C ALA A 128 0.03 -22.49 18.06
N ARG A 129 -0.43 -21.68 17.09
CA ARG A 129 -1.02 -20.35 17.31
C ARG A 129 -2.55 -20.37 17.41
N GLY A 130 -3.17 -21.54 17.59
CA GLY A 130 -4.61 -21.70 17.69
C GLY A 130 -5.38 -21.59 16.37
N ILE A 131 -4.70 -21.48 15.23
CA ILE A 131 -5.30 -21.33 13.90
C ILE A 131 -5.47 -22.69 13.25
N PHE A 132 -6.70 -23.21 13.22
CA PHE A 132 -7.05 -24.51 12.65
C PHE A 132 -7.80 -24.40 11.32
N LYS A 133 -8.37 -23.23 11.00
CA LYS A 133 -9.08 -22.97 9.75
C LYS A 133 -8.11 -22.42 8.71
N LEU A 134 -7.45 -23.33 8.00
CA LEU A 134 -6.47 -23.00 6.98
C LEU A 134 -7.13 -22.64 5.65
N PRO A 135 -6.62 -21.61 4.93
CA PRO A 135 -7.12 -21.27 3.59
C PRO A 135 -6.77 -22.38 2.60
N HIS A 136 -7.55 -22.49 1.53
CA HIS A 136 -7.25 -23.40 0.44
C HIS A 136 -6.35 -22.68 -0.58
N GLU A 137 -5.20 -23.26 -0.88
CA GLU A 137 -4.24 -22.80 -1.91
C GLU A 137 -3.61 -21.39 -1.76
N ALA A 138 -4.16 -20.51 -0.94
CA ALA A 138 -3.65 -19.14 -0.80
C ALA A 138 -2.29 -19.05 -0.07
N ILE A 139 -1.95 -20.09 0.69
CA ILE A 139 -0.65 -20.23 1.36
C ILE A 139 -0.06 -21.58 0.97
N ARG A 140 1.18 -21.56 0.53
CA ARG A 140 1.96 -22.76 0.17
C ARG A 140 3.13 -22.94 1.14
N PHE A 141 3.52 -24.18 1.35
CA PHE A 141 4.64 -24.54 2.20
C PHE A 141 5.89 -24.80 1.38
N ASN A 142 7.00 -24.12 1.74
CA ASN A 142 8.31 -24.39 1.17
C ASN A 142 9.25 -24.94 2.24
N GLU A 143 9.57 -26.22 2.13
CA GLU A 143 10.41 -26.92 3.09
C GLU A 143 11.85 -26.41 3.12
N ARG A 144 12.36 -25.87 2.01
CA ARG A 144 13.77 -25.47 1.87
C ARG A 144 13.90 -24.06 1.30
N GLN A 145 13.85 -23.07 2.19
CA GLN A 145 14.11 -21.67 1.87
C GLN A 145 15.50 -21.25 2.29
N ARG A 146 16.36 -20.92 1.35
CA ARG A 146 17.68 -20.34 1.67
C ARG A 146 17.54 -18.88 2.09
N HIS A 147 18.18 -18.54 3.22
CA HIS A 147 18.30 -17.16 3.69
C HIS A 147 19.61 -17.02 4.47
N ALA A 148 20.45 -16.02 4.12
CA ALA A 148 21.74 -15.72 4.79
C ALA A 148 22.62 -16.96 5.01
N GLY A 149 22.76 -17.81 3.99
CA GLY A 149 23.59 -19.03 4.04
C GLY A 149 22.96 -20.24 4.77
N ARG A 150 21.82 -20.04 5.44
CA ARG A 150 21.08 -21.12 6.14
C ARG A 150 19.84 -21.54 5.37
N VAL A 151 19.31 -22.70 5.70
CA VAL A 151 18.06 -23.25 5.12
C VAL A 151 17.00 -23.26 6.22
N TYR A 152 15.85 -22.66 5.90
CA TYR A 152 14.66 -22.57 6.75
C TYR A 152 13.48 -23.20 6.03
N GLN A 153 12.42 -23.48 6.75
CA GLN A 153 11.09 -23.68 6.19
C GLN A 153 10.41 -22.32 5.99
N SER A 154 9.40 -22.27 5.14
CA SER A 154 8.74 -20.97 4.89
C SER A 154 7.30 -21.13 4.41
N LEU A 155 6.43 -20.26 4.89
CA LEU A 155 5.12 -20.03 4.28
C LEU A 155 5.27 -19.05 3.13
N TYR A 156 4.66 -19.36 1.99
CA TYR A 156 4.62 -18.52 0.80
C TYR A 156 3.19 -18.04 0.57
N SER A 157 3.01 -16.76 0.36
CA SER A 157 1.73 -16.16 -0.03
C SER A 157 1.96 -15.11 -1.11
N LEU A 158 1.03 -15.03 -2.05
CA LEU A 158 1.09 -14.07 -3.15
C LEU A 158 0.16 -12.90 -2.86
N ALA A 159 0.67 -11.68 -3.03
CA ALA A 159 -0.12 -10.47 -2.92
C ALA A 159 -0.38 -9.86 -4.30
N THR A 160 -1.65 -9.59 -4.57
CA THR A 160 -2.12 -9.00 -5.82
C THR A 160 -2.82 -7.67 -5.56
N ASP A 161 -2.83 -6.80 -6.56
CA ASP A 161 -3.54 -5.52 -6.51
C ASP A 161 -5.02 -5.63 -6.92
N ASP A 162 -5.69 -4.49 -7.09
CA ASP A 162 -7.09 -4.39 -7.53
C ASP A 162 -7.36 -4.93 -8.94
N LYS A 163 -6.31 -5.01 -9.78
CA LYS A 163 -6.38 -5.57 -11.14
C LYS A 163 -6.09 -7.07 -11.17
N GLY A 164 -5.71 -7.66 -10.03
CA GLY A 164 -5.29 -9.06 -9.95
C GLY A 164 -3.83 -9.27 -10.32
N GLU A 165 -3.06 -8.20 -10.59
CA GLU A 165 -1.65 -8.30 -10.93
C GLU A 165 -0.81 -8.68 -9.71
N LEU A 166 0.12 -9.61 -9.92
CA LEU A 166 1.00 -10.09 -8.86
C LEU A 166 2.05 -9.05 -8.50
N CYS A 167 1.94 -8.46 -7.31
CA CYS A 167 2.81 -7.39 -6.83
C CYS A 167 3.94 -7.88 -5.93
N TYR A 168 3.65 -8.81 -5.03
CA TYR A 168 4.63 -9.25 -4.03
C TYR A 168 4.52 -10.73 -3.72
N LEU A 169 5.68 -11.34 -3.41
CA LEU A 169 5.77 -12.58 -2.68
C LEU A 169 6.01 -12.27 -1.21
N HIS A 170 5.08 -12.66 -0.35
CA HIS A 170 5.27 -12.65 1.09
C HIS A 170 5.78 -14.01 1.56
N GLN A 171 6.79 -14.00 2.43
CA GLN A 171 7.37 -15.19 3.01
C GLN A 171 7.44 -15.04 4.52
N THR A 172 7.06 -16.08 5.27
CA THR A 172 7.33 -16.19 6.70
C THR A 172 8.30 -17.31 6.91
N LEU A 173 9.52 -17.00 7.33
CA LEU A 173 10.54 -18.02 7.64
C LEU A 173 10.19 -18.72 8.94
N LEU A 174 10.31 -20.04 8.92
CA LEU A 174 9.99 -20.90 10.06
C LEU A 174 11.21 -21.74 10.43
N ASP A 175 11.31 -21.98 11.72
CA ASP A 175 12.16 -23.03 12.32
C ASP A 175 11.24 -24.00 13.05
N SER A 176 10.90 -25.09 12.38
CA SER A 176 9.88 -26.06 12.81
C SER A 176 8.50 -25.38 12.98
N ASP A 177 7.95 -25.37 14.16
CA ASP A 177 6.62 -24.82 14.53
C ASP A 177 6.66 -23.38 14.99
N LYS A 178 7.78 -22.65 14.78
CA LYS A 178 7.99 -21.27 15.23
C LYS A 178 8.47 -20.38 14.09
N LYS A 179 8.28 -19.07 14.22
CA LYS A 179 9.00 -18.11 13.38
C LYS A 179 10.49 -18.25 13.62
N ALA A 180 11.27 -18.30 12.54
CA ALA A 180 12.72 -18.37 12.63
C ALA A 180 13.29 -17.12 13.31
N ASP A 181 14.17 -17.32 14.27
CA ASP A 181 14.98 -16.24 14.81
C ASP A 181 16.17 -16.00 13.88
N ILE A 182 16.15 -14.86 13.20
CA ILE A 182 17.19 -14.45 12.24
C ILE A 182 17.80 -13.08 12.59
N GLY A 183 17.58 -12.61 13.83
CA GLY A 183 18.02 -11.30 14.31
C GLY A 183 17.23 -10.12 13.72
N THR A 184 16.26 -10.39 12.85
CA THR A 184 15.34 -9.42 12.24
C THR A 184 13.96 -10.05 12.08
N SER A 185 12.99 -9.34 11.48
CA SER A 185 11.69 -9.93 11.20
C SER A 185 11.81 -11.20 10.34
N ALA A 186 11.17 -12.29 10.76
CA ALA A 186 11.05 -13.52 9.97
C ALA A 186 10.15 -13.34 8.73
N LYS A 187 9.36 -12.26 8.67
CA LYS A 187 8.53 -11.90 7.52
C LYS A 187 9.37 -11.18 6.48
N ARG A 188 9.28 -11.64 5.24
CA ARG A 188 10.01 -11.09 4.08
C ARG A 188 9.03 -10.74 2.99
N LEU A 189 9.20 -9.57 2.41
CA LEU A 189 8.40 -9.12 1.28
C LEU A 189 9.31 -8.90 0.07
N LYS A 190 9.06 -9.61 -1.02
CA LYS A 190 9.81 -9.51 -2.26
C LYS A 190 8.96 -8.87 -3.34
N SER A 191 9.42 -7.74 -3.88
CA SER A 191 8.79 -7.07 -5.02
C SER A 191 8.87 -7.94 -6.28
N LEU A 192 7.78 -7.99 -7.03
CA LEU A 192 7.63 -8.77 -8.26
C LEU A 192 7.22 -7.93 -9.46
N GLN A 193 7.12 -6.62 -9.28
CA GLN A 193 6.82 -5.62 -10.31
C GLN A 193 7.89 -4.53 -10.29
N GLU A 194 7.92 -3.73 -11.34
CA GLU A 194 8.74 -2.53 -11.41
C GLU A 194 8.29 -1.51 -10.36
N GLU A 195 9.23 -0.70 -9.88
CA GLU A 195 8.97 0.31 -8.84
C GLU A 195 7.86 1.29 -9.25
N ASN A 196 7.84 1.72 -10.52
CA ASN A 196 6.80 2.60 -11.04
C ASN A 196 5.40 1.96 -10.94
N TYR A 197 5.27 0.67 -11.24
CA TYR A 197 4.00 -0.04 -11.11
C TYR A 197 3.57 -0.10 -9.64
N LEU A 198 4.49 -0.49 -8.75
CA LEU A 198 4.21 -0.65 -7.32
C LEU A 198 3.84 0.67 -6.64
N ALA A 199 4.38 1.80 -7.10
CA ALA A 199 4.05 3.13 -6.59
C ALA A 199 2.56 3.47 -6.79
N HIS A 200 1.94 2.96 -7.88
CA HIS A 200 0.55 3.22 -8.26
C HIS A 200 -0.41 2.05 -7.97
N ALA A 201 0.11 0.90 -7.56
CA ALA A 201 -0.72 -0.27 -7.23
C ALA A 201 -1.66 0.05 -6.06
N GLN A 202 -2.95 -0.30 -6.24
CA GLN A 202 -3.99 -0.09 -5.25
C GLN A 202 -4.44 -1.43 -4.66
N SER A 203 -4.96 -1.40 -3.45
CA SER A 203 -5.60 -2.56 -2.81
C SER A 203 -4.74 -3.82 -2.77
N VAL A 204 -3.41 -3.65 -2.64
CA VAL A 204 -2.49 -4.78 -2.54
C VAL A 204 -2.81 -5.60 -1.30
N ALA A 205 -3.16 -6.87 -1.51
CA ALA A 205 -3.51 -7.78 -0.43
C ALA A 205 -3.22 -9.24 -0.79
N ILE A 206 -3.02 -10.06 0.23
CA ILE A 206 -3.02 -11.52 0.14
C ILE A 206 -4.47 -11.98 0.28
N ARG A 207 -5.03 -12.53 -0.77
CA ARG A 207 -6.43 -12.97 -0.84
C ARG A 207 -6.57 -14.37 -0.28
N LEU A 208 -6.66 -14.48 1.04
CA LEU A 208 -6.69 -15.76 1.74
C LEU A 208 -7.96 -16.57 1.49
N PHE A 209 -9.09 -15.90 1.23
CA PHE A 209 -10.41 -16.49 1.01
C PHE A 209 -11.11 -15.80 -0.16
N PRO A 210 -12.13 -16.42 -0.76
CA PRO A 210 -12.94 -15.77 -1.78
C PRO A 210 -13.58 -14.47 -1.30
N VAL A 211 -13.79 -13.52 -2.23
CA VAL A 211 -14.57 -12.32 -1.94
C VAL A 211 -16.01 -12.67 -1.64
N SER A 212 -16.65 -11.95 -0.72
CA SER A 212 -18.06 -12.05 -0.39
C SER A 212 -18.65 -10.66 -0.11
N SER A 213 -19.98 -10.57 0.00
CA SER A 213 -20.66 -9.30 0.30
C SER A 213 -20.21 -8.66 1.62
N THR A 214 -19.73 -9.47 2.56
CA THR A 214 -19.01 -9.04 3.75
C THR A 214 -17.57 -9.50 3.63
N LEU A 215 -16.62 -8.56 3.58
CA LEU A 215 -15.19 -8.82 3.49
C LEU A 215 -14.47 -8.30 4.73
N GLY A 216 -13.63 -9.15 5.31
CA GLY A 216 -12.69 -8.75 6.36
C GLY A 216 -11.33 -8.37 5.78
N ILE A 217 -10.64 -7.45 6.41
CA ILE A 217 -9.21 -7.21 6.19
C ILE A 217 -8.48 -7.08 7.53
N ALA A 218 -7.23 -7.53 7.55
CA ALA A 218 -6.30 -7.37 8.67
C ALA A 218 -4.90 -7.04 8.14
N GLU A 219 -3.99 -6.60 8.98
CA GLU A 219 -2.62 -6.33 8.55
C GLU A 219 -1.87 -7.63 8.28
N GLY A 220 -1.79 -8.51 9.27
CA GLY A 220 -1.04 -9.75 9.21
C GLY A 220 -1.84 -10.96 8.71
N ILE A 221 -1.14 -11.97 8.20
CA ILE A 221 -1.75 -13.25 7.78
C ILE A 221 -2.35 -13.96 9.01
N GLU A 222 -1.62 -14.01 10.11
CA GLU A 222 -2.03 -14.68 11.34
C GLU A 222 -3.28 -14.01 11.91
N THR A 223 -3.31 -12.68 11.98
CA THR A 223 -4.47 -11.87 12.39
C THR A 223 -5.67 -12.14 11.49
N ALA A 224 -5.47 -12.16 10.16
CA ALA A 224 -6.54 -12.42 9.19
C ALA A 224 -7.15 -13.82 9.33
N LEU A 225 -6.32 -14.84 9.53
CA LEU A 225 -6.77 -16.23 9.72
C LEU A 225 -7.51 -16.40 11.06
N SER A 226 -7.01 -15.77 12.13
CA SER A 226 -7.66 -15.76 13.45
C SER A 226 -9.03 -15.08 13.39
N ALA A 227 -9.10 -13.91 12.77
CA ALA A 227 -10.35 -13.19 12.55
C ALA A 227 -11.36 -14.02 11.74
N HIS A 228 -10.90 -14.68 10.66
CA HIS A 228 -11.75 -15.61 9.91
C HIS A 228 -12.28 -16.75 10.80
N GLN A 229 -11.42 -17.32 11.62
CA GLN A 229 -11.82 -18.43 12.49
C GLN A 229 -12.82 -18.03 13.56
N ILE A 230 -12.67 -16.84 14.15
CA ILE A 230 -13.57 -16.31 15.20
C ILE A 230 -14.90 -15.85 14.61
N TYR A 231 -14.85 -14.96 13.61
CA TYR A 231 -16.04 -14.25 13.11
C TYR A 231 -16.70 -14.90 11.88
N LYS A 232 -16.09 -15.93 11.31
CA LYS A 232 -16.56 -16.61 10.08
C LYS A 232 -16.70 -15.66 8.87
N VAL A 233 -15.88 -14.61 8.84
CA VAL A 233 -15.81 -13.64 7.76
C VAL A 233 -14.58 -13.93 6.90
N ASN A 234 -14.76 -14.01 5.59
CA ASN A 234 -13.64 -14.13 4.67
C ASN A 234 -12.74 -12.89 4.79
N THR A 235 -11.50 -13.09 5.26
CA THR A 235 -10.60 -12.01 5.63
C THR A 235 -9.31 -12.10 4.81
N TRP A 236 -8.85 -10.96 4.28
CA TRP A 236 -7.61 -10.82 3.53
C TRP A 236 -6.54 -10.14 4.36
N ALA A 237 -5.26 -10.40 4.05
CA ALA A 237 -4.15 -9.72 4.72
C ALA A 237 -3.58 -8.61 3.84
N THR A 238 -3.47 -7.40 4.38
CA THR A 238 -2.95 -6.22 3.68
C THR A 238 -1.44 -6.02 3.88
N ILE A 239 -0.78 -6.93 4.56
CA ILE A 239 0.67 -7.04 4.76
C ILE A 239 1.25 -6.00 5.72
N ASN A 240 0.87 -4.72 5.58
CA ASN A 240 1.32 -3.63 6.44
C ASN A 240 0.32 -2.46 6.43
N SER A 241 0.51 -1.51 7.34
CA SER A 241 -0.32 -0.31 7.51
C SER A 241 -0.37 0.56 6.24
N GLY A 242 0.70 0.64 5.46
CA GLY A 242 0.74 1.40 4.21
C GLY A 242 -0.19 0.82 3.12
N PHE A 243 -0.24 -0.50 2.98
CA PHE A 243 -1.19 -1.16 2.08
C PHE A 243 -2.61 -1.15 2.64
N MET A 244 -2.78 -1.29 3.96
CA MET A 244 -4.07 -1.12 4.64
C MET A 244 -4.71 0.22 4.28
N LYS A 245 -4.00 1.30 4.43
CA LYS A 245 -4.44 2.67 4.11
C LYS A 245 -4.91 2.82 2.65
N LYS A 246 -4.19 2.18 1.70
CA LYS A 246 -4.49 2.21 0.26
C LYS A 246 -5.55 1.19 -0.17
N PHE A 247 -6.03 0.33 0.72
CA PHE A 247 -7.00 -0.70 0.38
C PHE A 247 -8.36 -0.10 0.02
N ARG A 248 -8.94 -0.58 -1.09
CA ARG A 248 -10.30 -0.28 -1.53
C ARG A 248 -11.02 -1.60 -1.77
N VAL A 249 -12.27 -1.67 -1.32
CA VAL A 249 -13.07 -2.88 -1.48
C VAL A 249 -13.33 -3.17 -2.96
N PRO A 250 -13.28 -4.44 -3.39
CA PRO A 250 -13.73 -4.82 -4.73
C PRO A 250 -15.23 -4.60 -4.90
N ALA A 251 -15.68 -4.57 -6.16
CA ALA A 251 -17.11 -4.51 -6.50
C ALA A 251 -17.89 -5.65 -5.83
N GLY A 252 -19.13 -5.38 -5.44
CA GLY A 252 -20.02 -6.34 -4.77
C GLY A 252 -19.79 -6.49 -3.26
N VAL A 253 -18.77 -5.86 -2.68
CA VAL A 253 -18.62 -5.81 -1.21
C VAL A 253 -19.53 -4.74 -0.63
N ILE A 254 -20.45 -5.17 0.23
CA ILE A 254 -21.46 -4.31 0.88
C ILE A 254 -21.02 -3.90 2.29
N HIS A 255 -20.29 -4.78 2.98
CA HIS A 255 -19.81 -4.56 4.33
C HIS A 255 -18.32 -4.86 4.43
N LEU A 256 -17.55 -3.90 4.93
CA LEU A 256 -16.13 -4.07 5.21
C LEU A 256 -15.94 -4.17 6.72
N ILE A 257 -15.20 -5.19 7.17
CA ILE A 257 -14.74 -5.31 8.55
C ILE A 257 -13.23 -5.17 8.56
N ILE A 258 -12.70 -4.23 9.34
CA ILE A 258 -11.28 -4.02 9.51
C ILE A 258 -10.88 -4.52 10.90
N PHE A 259 -10.08 -5.57 10.93
CA PHE A 259 -9.52 -6.13 12.16
C PHE A 259 -8.19 -5.44 12.44
N ALA A 260 -8.22 -4.50 13.36
CA ALA A 260 -7.07 -3.66 13.72
C ALA A 260 -6.22 -4.35 14.79
N ASP A 261 -4.89 -4.31 14.62
CA ASP A 261 -3.97 -4.71 15.68
C ASP A 261 -3.85 -3.56 16.71
N ARG A 262 -3.73 -3.88 17.97
CA ARG A 262 -3.44 -2.90 19.02
C ARG A 262 -1.94 -2.73 19.15
N ASP A 263 -1.44 -1.61 18.68
CA ASP A 263 -0.06 -1.18 18.87
C ASP A 263 -0.01 -0.12 19.99
N GLU A 264 0.42 -0.52 21.17
CA GLU A 264 0.47 0.37 22.34
C GLU A 264 1.52 1.48 22.22
N ASN A 265 2.53 1.28 21.38
CA ASN A 265 3.65 2.19 21.24
C ASN A 265 3.51 3.14 20.04
N SER A 266 2.51 2.93 19.18
CA SER A 266 2.34 3.70 17.95
C SER A 266 0.86 3.82 17.57
N ALA A 267 0.44 4.99 17.15
CA ALA A 267 -0.89 5.20 16.57
C ALA A 267 -0.95 4.88 15.06
N THR A 268 0.16 4.44 14.45
CA THR A 268 0.29 4.30 12.99
C THR A 268 -0.69 3.26 12.42
N GLY A 269 -0.83 2.12 13.08
CA GLY A 269 -1.75 1.06 12.68
C GLY A 269 -3.20 1.54 12.72
N LEU A 270 -3.64 2.13 13.84
CA LEU A 270 -5.00 2.64 13.99
C LEU A 270 -5.29 3.80 13.02
N ALA A 271 -4.35 4.70 12.81
CA ALA A 271 -4.50 5.77 11.82
C ALA A 271 -4.71 5.21 10.40
N ALA A 272 -3.94 4.20 10.00
CA ALA A 272 -4.10 3.53 8.70
C ALA A 272 -5.47 2.85 8.55
N VAL A 273 -5.97 2.22 9.60
CA VAL A 273 -7.31 1.61 9.67
C VAL A 273 -8.41 2.66 9.47
N LEU A 274 -8.35 3.78 10.20
CA LEU A 274 -9.33 4.86 10.09
C LEU A 274 -9.27 5.57 8.73
N GLU A 275 -8.08 5.75 8.16
CA GLU A 275 -7.93 6.27 6.80
C GLU A 275 -8.50 5.31 5.75
N CYS A 276 -8.27 4.00 5.90
CA CYS A 276 -8.88 2.97 5.05
C CYS A 276 -10.41 3.03 5.13
N ALA A 277 -10.97 3.06 6.34
CA ALA A 277 -12.41 3.16 6.57
C ALA A 277 -12.99 4.41 5.90
N ARG A 278 -12.41 5.59 6.16
CA ARG A 278 -12.82 6.86 5.58
C ARG A 278 -12.78 6.84 4.05
N ALA A 279 -11.68 6.36 3.48
CA ALA A 279 -11.51 6.36 2.03
C ALA A 279 -12.52 5.43 1.33
N ASN A 280 -12.85 4.27 1.92
CA ASN A 280 -13.86 3.36 1.39
C ASN A 280 -15.29 3.91 1.52
N LEU A 281 -15.61 4.63 2.59
CA LEU A 281 -16.92 5.28 2.78
C LEU A 281 -17.13 6.42 1.78
N LEU A 282 -16.07 7.15 1.40
CA LEU A 282 -16.14 8.25 0.44
C LEU A 282 -16.10 7.79 -1.02
N ALA A 283 -15.57 6.60 -1.30
CA ALA A 283 -15.46 6.09 -2.66
C ALA A 283 -16.83 5.76 -3.28
N LYS A 284 -16.93 5.88 -4.61
CA LYS A 284 -18.08 5.39 -5.39
C LYS A 284 -17.99 3.87 -5.50
N ASN A 285 -18.61 3.14 -4.58
CA ASN A 285 -18.65 1.68 -4.51
C ASN A 285 -19.97 1.21 -3.87
N ASP A 286 -20.19 -0.10 -3.81
CA ASP A 286 -21.40 -0.72 -3.26
C ASP A 286 -21.45 -0.74 -1.72
N LEU A 287 -20.40 -0.27 -1.07
CA LEU A 287 -20.24 -0.34 0.37
C LEU A 287 -21.34 0.44 1.11
N ARG A 288 -21.93 -0.17 2.12
CA ARG A 288 -22.94 0.43 3.01
C ARG A 288 -22.38 0.73 4.40
N SER A 289 -21.46 -0.10 4.90
CA SER A 289 -20.87 0.09 6.22
C SER A 289 -19.42 -0.39 6.27
N VAL A 290 -18.66 0.24 7.15
CA VAL A 290 -17.36 -0.23 7.63
C VAL A 290 -17.48 -0.43 9.14
N ARG A 291 -16.95 -1.55 9.63
CA ARG A 291 -16.80 -1.81 11.06
C ARG A 291 -15.33 -2.00 11.36
N VAL A 292 -14.85 -1.30 12.38
CA VAL A 292 -13.50 -1.51 12.89
C VAL A 292 -13.61 -2.33 14.16
N TYR A 293 -12.98 -3.48 14.17
CA TYR A 293 -12.84 -4.32 15.34
C TYR A 293 -11.45 -4.10 15.94
N TYR A 294 -11.44 -3.68 17.20
CA TYR A 294 -10.24 -3.28 17.91
C TYR A 294 -10.16 -4.04 19.24
N PRO A 295 -9.20 -4.96 19.42
CA PRO A 295 -9.06 -5.74 20.63
C PRO A 295 -8.58 -4.87 21.80
N ASP A 296 -8.92 -5.24 23.03
CA ASP A 296 -8.45 -4.53 24.22
C ASP A 296 -6.95 -4.76 24.48
N HIS A 297 -6.40 -5.88 23.97
CA HIS A 297 -4.97 -6.20 24.06
C HIS A 297 -4.47 -6.84 22.77
N ASP A 298 -3.23 -6.54 22.38
CA ASP A 298 -2.45 -7.13 21.29
C ASP A 298 -3.17 -7.26 19.92
N ASP A 299 -3.26 -8.47 19.40
CA ASP A 299 -3.83 -8.80 18.10
C ASP A 299 -4.89 -9.91 18.19
N PHE A 300 -5.61 -10.16 17.09
CA PHE A 300 -6.66 -11.19 17.04
C PHE A 300 -6.12 -12.61 17.16
N ASN A 301 -4.84 -12.84 16.99
CA ASN A 301 -4.27 -14.16 17.23
C ASN A 301 -4.10 -14.40 18.73
N ASN A 302 -3.67 -13.43 19.51
CA ASN A 302 -3.64 -13.53 20.96
C ASN A 302 -5.05 -13.62 21.55
N MET A 303 -6.01 -12.85 21.00
CA MET A 303 -7.41 -12.95 21.35
C MET A 303 -8.00 -14.36 21.14
N LEU A 304 -7.59 -15.05 20.06
CA LEU A 304 -8.02 -16.42 19.78
C LEU A 304 -7.62 -17.39 20.91
N THR A 305 -6.49 -17.14 21.55
CA THR A 305 -5.95 -17.97 22.65
C THR A 305 -6.41 -17.52 24.02
N ASN A 306 -6.62 -16.23 24.25
CA ASN A 306 -6.85 -15.64 25.57
C ASN A 306 -8.31 -15.22 25.82
N GLY A 307 -9.13 -15.06 24.77
CA GLY A 307 -10.55 -14.71 24.90
C GLY A 307 -10.81 -13.24 25.26
N ASP A 308 -9.96 -12.33 24.80
CA ASP A 308 -10.06 -10.88 25.08
C ASP A 308 -11.32 -10.24 24.49
N GLN A 309 -11.72 -9.10 25.06
CA GLN A 309 -12.84 -8.31 24.56
C GLN A 309 -12.45 -7.49 23.34
N VAL A 310 -13.41 -7.22 22.46
CA VAL A 310 -13.24 -6.44 21.25
C VAL A 310 -14.21 -5.29 21.21
N ARG A 311 -13.72 -4.11 20.92
CA ARG A 311 -14.54 -2.92 20.68
C ARG A 311 -14.91 -2.86 19.21
N GLU A 312 -16.19 -2.67 18.94
CA GLU A 312 -16.69 -2.44 17.58
C GLU A 312 -16.96 -0.94 17.38
N ILE A 313 -16.39 -0.37 16.33
CA ILE A 313 -16.63 1.02 15.92
C ILE A 313 -17.31 0.98 14.54
N PRO A 314 -18.63 1.17 14.45
CA PRO A 314 -19.37 1.14 13.21
C PRO A 314 -19.37 2.50 12.50
N PHE A 315 -19.22 2.49 11.19
CA PHE A 315 -19.37 3.63 10.30
C PHE A 315 -20.34 3.28 9.17
N PHE A 316 -21.21 4.21 8.81
CA PHE A 316 -22.19 4.02 7.74
C PHE A 316 -21.98 5.03 6.62
N LYS A 317 -22.12 4.55 5.39
CA LYS A 317 -22.07 5.41 4.22
C LYS A 317 -23.32 6.31 4.22
N LYS A 318 -23.12 7.62 4.05
CA LYS A 318 -24.25 8.53 3.88
C LYS A 318 -25.04 8.13 2.62
N LYS A 319 -26.35 8.01 2.73
CA LYS A 319 -27.20 7.88 1.56
C LYS A 319 -27.01 9.15 0.72
N ALA A 320 -26.79 9.01 -0.59
CA ALA A 320 -26.88 10.17 -1.48
C ALA A 320 -28.24 10.80 -1.24
N ALA A 321 -28.28 12.11 -1.01
CA ALA A 321 -29.52 12.83 -1.06
C ALA A 321 -30.08 12.67 -2.47
N VAL A 322 -31.31 12.13 -2.58
CA VAL A 322 -32.06 11.97 -3.83
C VAL A 322 -32.48 13.35 -4.29
#